data_563475d064624201e7788f846f9999bb
#
_entry.id   563475d064624201e7788f846f9999bb
#
_cell.length_a   1.000
_cell.length_b   1.000
_cell.length_c   1.000
_cell.angle_alpha   90.00
_cell.angle_beta   90.00
_cell.angle_gamma   90.00
#
_symmetry.space_group_name_H-M   'P 1'
#
loop_
_entity.id
_entity.type
_entity.pdbx_description
1 polymer ?
#
loop_
_entity_poly.entity_id
_entity_poly.type
_entity_poly.pdbx_seq_one_letter_code
_entity_poly.pdbx_strand_id
1 'polypeptide(L)'
;TGVDGLELNLYQTPTDFEVESKEIEDYQISIVKKMKEKLSLPVSVKLSSEYTNVLTLIKKMDAVGVNGFVLFNSFYQPDININTLKHKRNFNLSKKGEYRKTMRYAGMLFGQIDADVCSSRGIFDGEDIVKHILSGSVCVQMVSSLYKNGLEQIGVAKKQLSEWMEEKEFNS
;
A
#
# COMPACT_ATOMS: atom_id res chain seq x y z
N THR A 1 -21.14 13.89 -3.82
CA THR A 1 -21.04 13.38 -2.45
C THR A 1 -19.84 13.94 -1.66
N GLY A 2 -19.02 14.81 -2.23
CA GLY A 2 -18.01 15.61 -1.52
C GLY A 2 -16.72 14.89 -1.13
N VAL A 3 -16.30 13.87 -1.89
CA VAL A 3 -14.97 13.27 -1.75
C VAL A 3 -14.01 13.89 -2.76
N ASP A 4 -12.74 14.04 -2.37
CA ASP A 4 -11.68 14.64 -3.18
C ASP A 4 -10.89 13.61 -3.99
N GLY A 5 -11.00 12.34 -3.68
CA GLY A 5 -10.34 11.23 -4.37
C GLY A 5 -10.89 9.88 -3.94
N LEU A 6 -10.48 8.83 -4.65
CA LEU A 6 -10.88 7.46 -4.37
C LEU A 6 -9.66 6.53 -4.29
N GLU A 7 -9.64 5.64 -3.31
CA GLU A 7 -8.70 4.52 -3.26
C GLU A 7 -9.44 3.22 -3.60
N LEU A 8 -9.06 2.58 -4.69
CA LEU A 8 -9.55 1.25 -5.06
C LEU A 8 -8.71 0.19 -4.36
N ASN A 9 -9.39 -0.64 -3.60
CA ASN A 9 -8.75 -1.80 -3.01
C ASN A 9 -8.92 -3.02 -3.93
N LEU A 10 -7.92 -3.28 -4.77
CA LEU A 10 -7.91 -4.47 -5.63
C LEU A 10 -7.39 -5.66 -4.83
N TYR A 11 -8.33 -6.35 -4.22
CA TYR A 11 -8.09 -7.47 -3.33
C TYR A 11 -8.77 -8.72 -3.90
N GLN A 12 -7.98 -9.53 -4.61
CA GLN A 12 -8.47 -10.77 -5.21
C GLN A 12 -7.52 -11.93 -4.86
N THR A 13 -8.07 -12.97 -4.24
CA THR A 13 -7.39 -14.25 -4.10
C THR A 13 -8.00 -15.22 -5.11
N PRO A 14 -7.28 -15.61 -6.16
CA PRO A 14 -7.78 -16.59 -7.11
C PRO A 14 -8.03 -17.93 -6.41
N THR A 15 -9.18 -18.52 -6.67
CA THR A 15 -9.57 -19.85 -6.16
C THR A 15 -9.86 -20.84 -7.29
N ASP A 16 -9.88 -20.36 -8.53
CA ASP A 16 -10.05 -21.17 -9.73
C ASP A 16 -8.67 -21.48 -10.34
N PHE A 17 -8.39 -22.75 -10.56
CA PHE A 17 -7.11 -23.24 -11.07
C PHE A 17 -6.96 -23.03 -12.58
N GLU A 18 -8.06 -22.77 -13.29
CA GLU A 18 -8.06 -22.56 -14.74
C GLU A 18 -7.86 -21.10 -15.15
N VAL A 19 -7.95 -20.15 -14.19
CA VAL A 19 -7.79 -18.72 -14.46
C VAL A 19 -6.32 -18.35 -14.53
N GLU A 20 -5.89 -17.84 -15.68
CA GLU A 20 -4.52 -17.37 -15.88
C GLU A 20 -4.24 -16.03 -15.19
N SER A 21 -3.00 -15.83 -14.73
CA SER A 21 -2.56 -14.58 -14.09
C SER A 21 -2.84 -13.35 -14.97
N LYS A 22 -2.68 -13.49 -16.28
CA LYS A 22 -2.94 -12.42 -17.24
C LYS A 22 -4.41 -11.98 -17.26
N GLU A 23 -5.35 -12.90 -17.13
CA GLU A 23 -6.79 -12.60 -17.12
C GLU A 23 -7.15 -11.74 -15.89
N ILE A 24 -6.56 -12.09 -14.74
CA ILE A 24 -6.75 -11.34 -13.49
C ILE A 24 -6.20 -9.92 -13.64
N GLU A 25 -4.98 -9.79 -14.15
CA GLU A 25 -4.35 -8.48 -14.37
C GLU A 25 -5.14 -7.63 -15.36
N ASP A 26 -5.51 -8.18 -16.51
CA ASP A 26 -6.26 -7.48 -17.56
C ASP A 26 -7.65 -7.05 -17.05
N TYR A 27 -8.31 -7.89 -16.23
CA TYR A 27 -9.57 -7.54 -15.60
C TYR A 27 -9.42 -6.34 -14.65
N GLN A 28 -8.41 -6.35 -13.79
CA GLN A 28 -8.13 -5.27 -12.84
C GLN A 28 -7.80 -3.95 -13.57
N ILE A 29 -6.98 -4.01 -14.62
CA ILE A 29 -6.69 -2.84 -15.47
C ILE A 29 -7.98 -2.31 -16.11
N SER A 30 -8.87 -3.20 -16.58
CA SER A 30 -10.14 -2.81 -17.19
C SER A 30 -11.06 -2.06 -16.20
N ILE A 31 -11.08 -2.46 -14.93
CA ILE A 31 -11.83 -1.77 -13.87
C ILE A 31 -11.30 -0.35 -13.70
N VAL A 32 -9.99 -0.21 -13.53
CA VAL A 32 -9.34 1.10 -13.34
C VAL A 32 -9.60 2.01 -14.55
N LYS A 33 -9.43 1.51 -15.76
CA LYS A 33 -9.69 2.25 -17.01
C LYS A 33 -11.13 2.77 -17.04
N LYS A 34 -12.12 1.89 -16.80
CA LYS A 34 -13.54 2.28 -16.76
C LYS A 34 -13.83 3.35 -15.70
N MET A 35 -13.13 3.31 -14.57
CA MET A 35 -13.30 4.33 -13.54
C MET A 35 -12.69 5.66 -13.97
N LYS A 36 -11.50 5.66 -14.53
CA LYS A 36 -10.85 6.88 -15.05
C LYS A 36 -11.64 7.53 -16.18
N GLU A 37 -12.31 6.74 -17.01
CA GLU A 37 -13.21 7.26 -18.05
C GLU A 37 -14.46 7.96 -17.50
N LYS A 38 -14.92 7.56 -16.31
CA LYS A 38 -16.18 8.05 -15.70
C LYS A 38 -15.97 9.11 -14.62
N LEU A 39 -14.79 9.19 -14.04
CA LEU A 39 -14.51 10.02 -12.88
C LEU A 39 -13.45 11.06 -13.22
N SER A 40 -13.71 12.31 -12.85
CA SER A 40 -12.73 13.39 -12.88
C SER A 40 -11.86 13.45 -11.61
N LEU A 41 -12.22 12.67 -10.58
CA LEU A 41 -11.48 12.63 -9.32
C LEU A 41 -10.16 11.85 -9.46
N PRO A 42 -9.15 12.19 -8.66
CA PRO A 42 -7.97 11.34 -8.51
C PRO A 42 -8.34 9.94 -8.04
N VAL A 43 -7.72 8.93 -8.65
CA VAL A 43 -7.91 7.53 -8.30
C VAL A 43 -6.57 6.92 -7.95
N SER A 44 -6.45 6.42 -6.73
CA SER A 44 -5.34 5.56 -6.30
C SER A 44 -5.77 4.09 -6.27
N VAL A 45 -4.80 3.21 -6.37
CA VAL A 45 -5.03 1.76 -6.36
C VAL A 45 -4.16 1.11 -5.29
N LYS A 46 -4.79 0.39 -4.37
CA LYS A 46 -4.09 -0.43 -3.39
C LYS A 46 -3.99 -1.86 -3.89
N LEU A 47 -2.76 -2.32 -4.05
CA LEU A 47 -2.43 -3.63 -4.61
C LEU A 47 -1.95 -4.59 -3.52
N SER A 48 -2.07 -5.89 -3.78
CA SER A 48 -1.31 -6.91 -3.07
C SER A 48 0.11 -7.00 -3.63
N SER A 49 0.96 -7.77 -2.97
CA SER A 49 2.28 -8.10 -3.50
C SER A 49 2.33 -9.48 -4.16
N GLU A 50 1.18 -10.12 -4.34
CA GLU A 50 1.02 -11.52 -4.77
C GLU A 50 0.85 -11.65 -6.30
N TYR A 51 1.53 -10.81 -7.06
CA TYR A 51 1.61 -10.90 -8.52
C TYR A 51 2.98 -11.47 -8.94
N THR A 52 3.03 -12.16 -10.06
CA THR A 52 4.30 -12.65 -10.64
C THR A 52 5.24 -11.49 -10.94
N ASN A 53 4.71 -10.40 -11.51
CA ASN A 53 5.46 -9.16 -11.74
C ASN A 53 4.57 -7.94 -11.50
N VAL A 54 4.49 -7.49 -10.27
CA VAL A 54 3.68 -6.34 -9.88
C VAL A 54 4.16 -5.04 -10.53
N LEU A 55 5.44 -4.91 -10.88
CA LEU A 55 5.96 -3.70 -11.54
C LEU A 55 5.37 -3.54 -12.95
N THR A 56 5.20 -4.64 -13.69
CA THR A 56 4.54 -4.61 -15.01
C THR A 56 3.06 -4.22 -14.88
N LEU A 57 2.36 -4.75 -13.88
CA LEU A 57 0.96 -4.39 -13.61
C LEU A 57 0.83 -2.90 -13.27
N ILE A 58 1.68 -2.40 -12.36
CA ILE A 58 1.72 -0.99 -11.97
C ILE A 58 1.96 -0.10 -13.19
N LYS A 59 2.95 -0.42 -14.03
CA LYS A 59 3.24 0.34 -15.25
C LYS A 59 2.06 0.38 -16.23
N LYS A 60 1.33 -0.72 -16.38
CA LYS A 60 0.12 -0.76 -17.21
C LYS A 60 -1.01 0.09 -16.63
N MET A 61 -1.19 0.08 -15.30
CA MET A 61 -2.20 0.90 -14.62
C MET A 61 -1.83 2.39 -14.63
N ASP A 62 -0.56 2.73 -14.47
CA ASP A 62 -0.04 4.09 -14.62
C ASP A 62 -0.36 4.65 -16.02
N ALA A 63 -0.11 3.86 -17.08
CA ALA A 63 -0.41 4.22 -18.45
C ALA A 63 -1.91 4.47 -18.74
N VAL A 64 -2.83 3.97 -17.92
CA VAL A 64 -4.28 4.28 -18.01
C VAL A 64 -4.70 5.41 -17.07
N GLY A 65 -3.75 6.09 -16.42
CA GLY A 65 -3.96 7.34 -15.69
C GLY A 65 -4.29 7.17 -14.21
N VAL A 66 -3.84 6.10 -13.56
CA VAL A 66 -3.86 6.00 -12.08
C VAL A 66 -3.03 7.13 -11.48
N ASN A 67 -3.52 7.76 -10.44
CA ASN A 67 -2.86 8.90 -9.79
C ASN A 67 -1.94 8.48 -8.64
N GLY A 68 -2.15 7.29 -8.07
CA GLY A 68 -1.30 6.81 -6.98
C GLY A 68 -1.43 5.31 -6.75
N PHE A 69 -0.38 4.71 -6.21
CA PHE A 69 -0.36 3.30 -5.81
C PHE A 69 -0.08 3.17 -4.33
N VAL A 70 -0.94 2.44 -3.63
CA VAL A 70 -0.72 2.09 -2.22
C VAL A 70 -0.14 0.67 -2.14
N LEU A 71 1.07 0.55 -1.64
CA LEU A 71 1.82 -0.70 -1.55
C LEU A 71 2.09 -1.07 -0.08
N PHE A 72 1.68 -2.23 0.39
CA PHE A 72 0.85 -3.27 -0.18
C PHE A 72 -0.28 -3.64 0.77
N ASN A 73 -1.37 -4.21 0.25
CA ASN A 73 -2.33 -4.92 1.06
C ASN A 73 -1.69 -6.11 1.79
N SER A 74 -2.29 -6.46 2.92
CA SER A 74 -2.02 -7.72 3.61
C SER A 74 -3.18 -8.65 3.39
N PHE A 75 -2.95 -9.76 2.69
CA PHE A 75 -3.96 -10.81 2.60
C PHE A 75 -4.25 -11.43 3.97
N TYR A 76 -5.46 -11.93 4.09
CA TYR A 76 -5.83 -12.77 5.21
C TYR A 76 -4.90 -13.99 5.27
N GLN A 77 -4.30 -14.19 6.45
CA GLN A 77 -3.44 -15.33 6.72
C GLN A 77 -4.18 -16.26 7.68
N PRO A 78 -4.65 -17.44 7.19
CA PRO A 78 -5.34 -18.40 8.04
C PRO A 78 -4.39 -18.99 9.09
N ASP A 79 -4.94 -19.30 10.26
CA ASP A 79 -4.26 -20.04 11.32
C ASP A 79 -5.20 -21.10 11.87
N ILE A 80 -4.66 -22.16 12.43
CA ILE A 80 -5.42 -23.30 12.98
C ILE A 80 -5.07 -23.46 14.47
N ASN A 81 -6.11 -23.49 15.30
CA ASN A 81 -5.96 -23.88 16.70
C ASN A 81 -5.89 -25.41 16.79
N ILE A 82 -4.71 -25.94 17.06
CA ILE A 82 -4.46 -27.39 17.09
C ILE A 82 -5.20 -28.13 18.23
N ASN A 83 -5.58 -27.41 19.31
CA ASN A 83 -6.30 -28.00 20.43
C ASN A 83 -7.81 -28.13 20.14
N THR A 84 -8.37 -27.17 19.39
CA THR A 84 -9.81 -27.16 19.05
C THR A 84 -10.10 -27.62 17.64
N LEU A 85 -9.08 -27.81 16.81
CA LEU A 85 -9.14 -28.17 15.38
C LEU A 85 -10.00 -27.19 14.56
N LYS A 86 -10.04 -25.93 14.97
CA LYS A 86 -10.84 -24.85 14.33
C LYS A 86 -9.94 -23.76 13.77
N HIS A 87 -10.43 -23.08 12.75
CA HIS A 87 -9.80 -21.88 12.26
C HIS A 87 -9.70 -20.82 13.36
N LYS A 88 -8.51 -20.25 13.50
CA LYS A 88 -8.22 -19.16 14.43
C LYS A 88 -8.38 -17.85 13.69
N ARG A 89 -9.40 -17.08 14.06
CA ARG A 89 -9.64 -15.75 13.49
C ARG A 89 -8.90 -14.70 14.31
N ASN A 90 -7.72 -14.34 13.86
CA ASN A 90 -6.94 -13.27 14.50
C ASN A 90 -6.84 -12.07 13.56
N PHE A 91 -6.78 -10.87 14.15
CA PHE A 91 -6.31 -9.68 13.45
C PHE A 91 -4.80 -9.83 13.20
N ASN A 92 -4.42 -9.97 11.94
CA ASN A 92 -3.01 -10.02 11.53
C ASN A 92 -2.46 -8.59 11.41
N LEU A 93 -2.27 -7.92 12.54
CA LEU A 93 -1.65 -6.60 12.57
C LEU A 93 -0.16 -6.72 12.20
N SER A 94 0.31 -5.84 11.34
CA SER A 94 1.72 -5.76 10.96
C SER A 94 2.61 -5.51 12.18
N LYS A 95 3.83 -6.04 12.12
CA LYS A 95 4.90 -5.74 13.08
C LYS A 95 5.77 -4.61 12.52
N LYS A 96 6.41 -3.86 13.41
CA LYS A 96 7.43 -2.87 13.02
C LYS A 96 8.50 -3.56 12.18
N GLY A 97 8.89 -2.95 11.06
CA GLY A 97 9.89 -3.48 10.14
C GLY A 97 9.37 -4.40 9.03
N GLU A 98 8.08 -4.77 9.01
CA GLU A 98 7.49 -5.53 7.90
C GLU A 98 7.36 -4.70 6.60
N TYR A 99 7.84 -3.47 6.61
CA TYR A 99 7.84 -2.54 5.48
C TYR A 99 8.96 -2.76 4.44
N ARG A 100 9.95 -3.62 4.71
CA ARG A 100 11.13 -3.74 3.83
C ARG A 100 10.79 -4.11 2.38
N LYS A 101 9.75 -4.91 2.19
CA LYS A 101 9.24 -5.25 0.86
C LYS A 101 8.70 -3.99 0.17
N THR A 102 7.85 -3.24 0.83
CA THR A 102 7.26 -2.01 0.30
C THR A 102 8.33 -0.98 -0.04
N MET A 103 9.28 -0.77 0.85
CA MET A 103 10.40 0.15 0.64
C MET A 103 11.21 -0.22 -0.61
N ARG A 104 11.47 -1.52 -0.84
CA ARG A 104 12.14 -1.99 -2.07
C ARG A 104 11.36 -1.61 -3.32
N TYR A 105 10.04 -1.83 -3.33
CA TYR A 105 9.22 -1.53 -4.50
C TYR A 105 9.05 -0.04 -4.72
N ALA A 106 8.96 0.77 -3.66
CA ALA A 106 8.98 2.22 -3.78
C ALA A 106 10.25 2.71 -4.50
N GLY A 107 11.43 2.20 -4.10
CA GLY A 107 12.68 2.53 -4.76
C GLY A 107 12.77 2.06 -6.22
N MET A 108 12.20 0.89 -6.54
CA MET A 108 12.16 0.40 -7.94
C MET A 108 11.23 1.23 -8.84
N LEU A 109 10.18 1.84 -8.27
CA LEU A 109 9.20 2.62 -9.01
C LEU A 109 9.60 4.09 -9.12
N PHE A 110 10.49 4.57 -8.28
CA PHE A 110 10.93 5.95 -8.27
C PHE A 110 11.46 6.39 -9.64
N GLY A 111 10.84 7.41 -10.23
CA GLY A 111 11.16 7.92 -11.56
C GLY A 111 10.84 6.98 -12.73
N GLN A 112 10.10 5.90 -12.50
CA GLN A 112 9.69 4.94 -13.54
C GLN A 112 8.20 5.01 -13.90
N ILE A 113 7.41 5.70 -13.11
CA ILE A 113 5.98 5.94 -13.26
C ILE A 113 5.66 7.39 -12.95
N ASP A 114 4.54 7.89 -13.47
CA ASP A 114 4.03 9.24 -13.22
C ASP A 114 3.18 9.29 -11.95
N ALA A 115 2.57 8.18 -11.56
CA ALA A 115 1.74 8.07 -10.36
C ALA A 115 2.56 8.13 -9.07
N ASP A 116 1.97 8.70 -8.02
CA ASP A 116 2.53 8.72 -6.68
C ASP A 116 2.58 7.35 -6.02
N VAL A 117 3.57 7.10 -5.18
CA VAL A 117 3.67 5.87 -4.37
C VAL A 117 3.42 6.19 -2.91
N CYS A 118 2.42 5.52 -2.33
CA CYS A 118 2.12 5.51 -0.90
C CYS A 118 2.54 4.18 -0.28
N SER A 119 3.39 4.22 0.73
CA SER A 119 3.82 3.01 1.44
C SER A 119 2.88 2.63 2.57
N SER A 120 2.64 1.34 2.72
CA SER A 120 1.79 0.76 3.77
C SER A 120 2.45 -0.46 4.39
N ARG A 121 1.98 -0.90 5.56
CA ARG A 121 2.46 -2.01 6.40
C ARG A 121 3.71 -1.72 7.21
N GLY A 122 3.65 -2.08 8.49
CA GLY A 122 4.80 -2.13 9.40
C GLY A 122 5.45 -0.78 9.73
N ILE A 123 4.79 0.32 9.42
CA ILE A 123 5.22 1.69 9.69
C ILE A 123 4.64 2.10 11.04
N PHE A 124 5.49 2.46 11.99
CA PHE A 124 5.09 2.68 13.38
C PHE A 124 5.46 4.07 13.93
N ASP A 125 6.50 4.70 13.42
CA ASP A 125 7.04 5.95 13.94
C ASP A 125 7.66 6.83 12.85
N GLY A 126 8.21 7.99 13.25
CA GLY A 126 8.81 8.95 12.33
C GLY A 126 10.03 8.42 11.59
N GLU A 127 10.84 7.57 12.23
CA GLU A 127 12.01 6.94 11.58
C GLU A 127 11.56 6.04 10.42
N ASP A 128 10.48 5.27 10.62
CA ASP A 128 9.93 4.43 9.56
C ASP A 128 9.39 5.30 8.40
N ILE A 129 8.73 6.44 8.70
CA ILE A 129 8.25 7.39 7.67
C ILE A 129 9.42 7.93 6.85
N VAL A 130 10.48 8.41 7.51
CA VAL A 130 11.70 8.92 6.86
C VAL A 130 12.26 7.90 5.87
N LYS A 131 12.41 6.64 6.27
CA LYS A 131 12.91 5.57 5.39
C LYS A 131 12.09 5.43 4.12
N HIS A 132 10.76 5.55 4.23
CA HIS A 132 9.86 5.42 3.08
C HIS A 132 9.93 6.63 2.16
N ILE A 133 9.96 7.85 2.69
CA ILE A 133 10.12 9.06 1.89
C ILE A 133 11.47 9.01 1.15
N LEU A 134 12.57 8.70 1.83
CA LEU A 134 13.89 8.55 1.23
C LEU A 134 13.97 7.44 0.17
N SER A 135 13.06 6.46 0.22
CA SER A 135 12.99 5.40 -0.79
C SER A 135 12.07 5.72 -1.97
N GLY A 136 11.47 6.92 -2.03
CA GLY A 136 10.66 7.39 -3.16
C GLY A 136 9.15 7.36 -2.93
N SER A 137 8.67 7.08 -1.71
CA SER A 137 7.25 7.26 -1.39
C SER A 137 6.95 8.72 -1.08
N VAL A 138 5.79 9.22 -1.54
CA VAL A 138 5.34 10.59 -1.24
C VAL A 138 4.55 10.66 0.07
N CYS A 139 3.98 9.52 0.49
CA CYS A 139 3.22 9.42 1.75
C CYS A 139 3.23 7.99 2.30
N VAL A 140 2.66 7.82 3.48
CA VAL A 140 2.53 6.52 4.15
C VAL A 140 1.14 6.31 4.74
N GLN A 141 0.72 5.06 4.86
CA GLN A 141 -0.48 4.65 5.60
C GLN A 141 -0.10 3.86 6.85
N MET A 142 -0.63 4.28 8.00
CA MET A 142 -0.42 3.66 9.30
C MET A 142 -1.74 3.15 9.86
N VAL A 143 -1.88 1.84 10.06
CA VAL A 143 -3.06 1.22 10.67
C VAL A 143 -2.68 0.42 11.92
N SER A 144 -1.77 -0.54 11.78
CA SER A 144 -1.39 -1.44 12.88
C SER A 144 -0.76 -0.71 14.07
N SER A 145 -0.03 0.37 13.82
CA SER A 145 0.53 1.22 14.87
C SER A 145 -0.56 1.94 15.67
N LEU A 146 -1.62 2.44 14.98
CA LEU A 146 -2.74 3.09 15.64
C LEU A 146 -3.57 2.11 16.47
N TYR A 147 -3.78 0.89 15.96
CA TYR A 147 -4.44 -0.16 16.73
C TYR A 147 -3.69 -0.52 18.03
N LYS A 148 -2.35 -0.49 18.00
CA LYS A 148 -1.51 -0.86 19.16
C LYS A 148 -1.27 0.29 20.13
N ASN A 149 -1.12 1.51 19.62
CA ASN A 149 -0.60 2.65 20.37
C ASN A 149 -1.61 3.80 20.51
N GLY A 150 -2.81 3.68 19.93
CA GLY A 150 -3.82 4.76 19.90
C GLY A 150 -3.61 5.78 18.79
N LEU A 151 -4.56 6.71 18.66
CA LEU A 151 -4.55 7.73 17.59
C LEU A 151 -3.47 8.78 17.80
N GLU A 152 -3.03 8.99 19.04
CA GLU A 152 -1.94 9.90 19.44
C GLU A 152 -0.63 9.56 18.74
N GLN A 153 -0.48 8.31 18.27
CA GLN A 153 0.68 7.85 17.51
C GLN A 153 0.93 8.67 16.25
N ILE A 154 -0.11 9.24 15.64
CA ILE A 154 0.04 10.14 14.49
C ILE A 154 0.84 11.37 14.88
N GLY A 155 0.50 11.99 16.02
CA GLY A 155 1.21 13.15 16.56
C GLY A 155 2.66 12.84 16.88
N VAL A 156 2.91 11.69 17.50
CA VAL A 156 4.27 11.21 17.83
C VAL A 156 5.11 11.04 16.57
N ALA A 157 4.58 10.33 15.56
CA ALA A 157 5.29 10.06 14.31
C ALA A 157 5.58 11.36 13.53
N LYS A 158 4.62 12.30 13.49
CA LYS A 158 4.81 13.63 12.86
C LYS A 158 5.90 14.43 13.56
N LYS A 159 5.90 14.46 14.89
CA LYS A 159 6.92 15.17 15.68
C LYS A 159 8.32 14.61 15.40
N GLN A 160 8.47 13.29 15.44
CA GLN A 160 9.74 12.62 15.13
C GLN A 160 10.23 12.91 13.70
N LEU A 161 9.32 12.95 12.73
CA LEU A 161 9.66 13.34 11.35
C LEU A 161 10.17 14.78 11.29
N SER A 162 9.47 15.73 11.93
CA SER A 162 9.89 17.15 11.97
C SER A 162 11.25 17.32 12.63
N GLU A 163 11.48 16.68 13.78
CA GLU A 163 12.75 16.73 14.50
C GLU A 163 13.91 16.20 13.64
N TRP A 164 13.68 15.09 12.90
CA TRP A 164 14.67 14.56 11.98
C TRP A 164 14.95 15.50 10.80
N MET A 165 13.91 16.13 10.25
CA MET A 165 14.05 17.10 9.16
C MET A 165 14.86 18.33 9.61
N GLU A 166 14.57 18.85 10.81
CA GLU A 166 15.32 19.96 11.40
C GLU A 166 16.79 19.58 11.62
N GLU A 167 17.07 18.39 12.17
CA GLU A 167 18.44 17.89 12.39
C GLU A 167 19.24 17.78 11.08
N LYS A 168 18.56 17.41 9.99
CA LYS A 168 19.18 17.22 8.67
C LYS A 168 19.08 18.44 7.75
N GLU A 169 18.58 19.56 8.24
CA GLU A 169 18.41 20.82 7.49
C GLU A 169 17.49 20.70 6.26
N PHE A 170 16.50 19.79 6.31
CA PHE A 170 15.46 19.70 5.29
C PHE A 170 14.33 20.70 5.57
N ASN A 171 13.92 21.45 4.53
CA ASN A 171 12.82 22.43 4.62
C ASN A 171 11.46 21.87 4.15
N SER A 172 11.47 20.74 3.46
CA SER A 172 10.27 20.02 2.96
C SER A 172 10.63 18.58 2.67
#